data_bb3636c6f7b79761fe60a48ea208c716
#
_entry.id   bb3636c6f7b79761fe60a48ea208c716
#
_cell.length_a   1.000
_cell.length_b   1.000
_cell.length_c   1.000
_cell.angle_alpha   90.00
_cell.angle_beta   90.00
_cell.angle_gamma   90.00
#
_symmetry.space_group_name_H-M   'P 1'
#
loop_
_entity.id
_entity.type
_entity.pdbx_description
1 polymer ?
#
loop_
_entity_poly.entity_id
_entity_poly.type
_entity_poly.pdbx_seq_one_letter_code
_entity_poly.pdbx_strand_id
1 'polypeptide(L)'
;MMLLKKLTFVLLITLAYTGIAQNNVDYSLYNYSLNLINPAFAGQKNNSELLISSRKQWSGIPDAPKTSTFSLNIPLKGAVGLGLSVVNDKIFVFNQTVVALDFSYKLKMSRDHDLLFGIKAKGNMYSGSIDKIRTAQSNDALFSVPINKFNPNFSIGAAIVHEDYYTHLYIDNLLTDNRYELKRKSKNKNHYNVNIGGGYTFELNETLKLTPSVLVRFIEGAPLSFDVNTVLNIKELYNVGMSYSWNNSVQLNSL
;
A
#
# COMPACT_ATOMS: atom_id res chain seq x y z
N MET A 1 -14.90 35.78 27.09
CA MET A 1 -13.56 35.18 27.09
C MET A 1 -13.53 33.79 27.73
N MET A 2 -14.20 33.55 28.88
CA MET A 2 -14.22 32.25 29.57
C MET A 2 -15.00 31.16 28.81
N LEU A 3 -16.10 31.49 28.13
CA LEU A 3 -16.90 30.56 27.33
C LEU A 3 -16.14 30.07 26.09
N LEU A 4 -15.40 30.96 25.42
CA LEU A 4 -14.57 30.61 24.26
C LEU A 4 -13.46 29.62 24.63
N LYS A 5 -12.78 29.82 25.78
CA LYS A 5 -11.77 28.90 26.30
C LYS A 5 -12.35 27.51 26.63
N LYS A 6 -13.56 27.44 27.17
CA LYS A 6 -14.26 26.17 27.43
C LYS A 6 -14.65 25.46 26.14
N LEU A 7 -15.11 26.21 25.12
CA LEU A 7 -15.46 25.65 23.82
C LEU A 7 -14.22 25.09 23.10
N THR A 8 -13.09 25.83 23.13
CA THR A 8 -11.82 25.37 22.55
C THR A 8 -11.27 24.14 23.26
N PHE A 9 -11.42 24.06 24.59
CA PHE A 9 -10.99 22.90 25.36
C PHE A 9 -11.84 21.65 25.08
N VAL A 10 -13.17 21.80 24.95
CA VAL A 10 -14.07 20.69 24.56
C VAL A 10 -13.76 20.23 23.13
N LEU A 11 -13.50 21.16 22.18
CA LEU A 11 -13.11 20.84 20.81
C LEU A 11 -11.77 20.07 20.76
N LEU A 12 -10.78 20.45 21.58
CA LEU A 12 -9.51 19.74 21.68
C LEU A 12 -9.65 18.34 22.26
N ILE A 13 -10.56 18.12 23.22
CA ILE A 13 -10.84 16.81 23.81
C ILE A 13 -11.55 15.90 22.77
N THR A 14 -12.49 16.43 21.99
CA THR A 14 -13.18 15.64 20.94
C THR A 14 -12.25 15.24 19.80
N LEU A 15 -11.23 16.02 19.49
CA LEU A 15 -10.19 15.69 18.50
C LEU A 15 -9.21 14.60 19.00
N ALA A 16 -9.05 14.41 20.31
CA ALA A 16 -8.15 13.42 20.88
C ALA A 16 -8.70 11.97 20.88
N TYR A 17 -9.99 11.76 20.64
CA TYR A 17 -10.63 10.45 20.70
C TYR A 17 -10.49 9.57 19.44
N THR A 18 -9.82 10.03 18.38
CA THR A 18 -9.77 9.31 17.08
C THR A 18 -8.43 8.63 16.78
N GLY A 19 -7.56 8.45 17.77
CA GLY A 19 -6.26 7.81 17.58
C GLY A 19 -6.36 6.28 17.53
N ILE A 20 -6.82 5.68 16.44
CA ILE A 20 -6.68 4.24 16.18
C ILE A 20 -5.45 4.05 15.30
N ALA A 21 -4.35 3.58 15.89
CA ALA A 21 -3.12 3.26 15.16
C ALA A 21 -3.34 1.97 14.35
N GLN A 22 -3.44 2.07 13.03
CA GLN A 22 -3.46 0.93 12.12
C GLN A 22 -2.05 0.69 11.56
N ASN A 23 -1.61 -0.57 11.63
CA ASN A 23 -0.30 -0.99 11.16
C ASN A 23 -0.45 -1.69 9.80
N ASN A 24 -0.69 -0.93 8.74
CA ASN A 24 -0.65 -1.42 7.37
C ASN A 24 0.65 -0.99 6.70
N VAL A 25 1.19 -1.86 5.84
CA VAL A 25 2.34 -1.50 5.00
C VAL A 25 1.96 -0.26 4.19
N ASP A 26 2.72 0.81 4.39
CA ASP A 26 2.48 2.07 3.70
C ASP A 26 3.15 2.03 2.31
N TYR A 27 2.35 1.84 1.29
CA TYR A 27 2.76 1.87 -0.11
C TYR A 27 2.83 3.31 -0.64
N SER A 28 3.51 4.20 0.04
CA SER A 28 3.58 5.63 -0.33
C SER A 28 4.06 5.91 -1.76
N LEU A 29 4.69 4.93 -2.39
CA LEU A 29 5.19 5.01 -3.78
C LEU A 29 4.29 4.28 -4.79
N TYR A 30 3.07 3.88 -4.43
CA TYR A 30 2.20 3.14 -5.34
C TYR A 30 1.86 3.93 -6.62
N ASN A 31 1.84 5.26 -6.57
CA ASN A 31 1.59 6.09 -7.74
C ASN A 31 2.62 5.92 -8.86
N TYR A 32 3.83 5.47 -8.51
CA TYR A 32 4.89 5.19 -9.48
C TYR A 32 4.84 3.76 -10.00
N SER A 33 4.18 2.84 -9.27
CA SER A 33 4.04 1.44 -9.66
C SER A 33 2.70 0.91 -9.16
N LEU A 34 1.64 1.19 -9.92
CA LEU A 34 0.25 0.86 -9.56
C LEU A 34 0.00 -0.64 -9.37
N ASN A 35 0.84 -1.53 -9.95
CA ASN A 35 0.76 -2.97 -9.71
C ASN A 35 0.97 -3.35 -8.24
N LEU A 36 1.66 -2.53 -7.44
CA LEU A 36 1.84 -2.78 -6.00
C LEU A 36 0.49 -2.86 -5.28
N ILE A 37 -0.46 -2.04 -5.69
CA ILE A 37 -1.81 -1.97 -5.10
C ILE A 37 -2.88 -2.68 -5.93
N ASN A 38 -2.68 -2.88 -7.24
CA ASN A 38 -3.68 -3.52 -8.10
C ASN A 38 -3.00 -4.28 -9.25
N PRO A 39 -3.09 -5.62 -9.30
CA PRO A 39 -2.45 -6.45 -10.33
C PRO A 39 -2.92 -6.14 -11.76
N ALA A 40 -4.07 -5.51 -11.94
CA ALA A 40 -4.57 -5.14 -13.26
C ALA A 40 -3.60 -4.21 -14.03
N PHE A 41 -2.77 -3.46 -13.31
CA PHE A 41 -1.79 -2.54 -13.91
C PHE A 41 -0.43 -3.20 -14.23
N ALA A 42 -0.22 -4.48 -13.92
CA ALA A 42 1.04 -5.15 -14.20
C ALA A 42 1.32 -5.22 -15.71
N GLY A 43 2.49 -4.73 -16.15
CA GLY A 43 2.92 -4.79 -17.54
C GLY A 43 1.99 -4.11 -18.55
N GLN A 44 1.23 -3.10 -18.13
CA GLN A 44 0.27 -2.41 -19.02
C GLN A 44 0.87 -1.27 -19.83
N LYS A 45 2.07 -0.81 -19.48
CA LYS A 45 2.83 0.14 -20.28
C LYS A 45 3.57 -0.57 -21.41
N ASN A 46 3.97 0.18 -22.44
CA ASN A 46 4.66 -0.37 -23.60
C ASN A 46 6.06 -0.90 -23.31
N ASN A 47 6.68 -0.41 -22.24
CA ASN A 47 8.05 -0.76 -21.81
C ASN A 47 8.03 -1.50 -20.48
N SER A 48 9.06 -2.33 -20.26
CA SER A 48 9.31 -2.90 -18.93
C SER A 48 9.70 -1.81 -17.96
N GLU A 49 9.14 -1.88 -16.74
CA GLU A 49 9.39 -0.90 -15.68
C GLU A 49 10.02 -1.60 -14.48
N LEU A 50 11.08 -1.02 -13.97
CA LEU A 50 11.74 -1.43 -12.74
C LEU A 50 11.67 -0.30 -11.72
N LEU A 51 11.11 -0.59 -10.54
CA LEU A 51 11.12 0.30 -9.38
C LEU A 51 11.93 -0.34 -8.25
N ILE A 52 12.93 0.38 -7.76
CA ILE A 52 13.65 0.04 -6.54
C ILE A 52 13.56 1.23 -5.60
N SER A 53 13.09 0.99 -4.39
CA SER A 53 12.88 2.05 -3.41
C SER A 53 13.26 1.60 -2.01
N SER A 54 13.75 2.54 -1.20
CA SER A 54 13.99 2.33 0.22
C SER A 54 13.57 3.57 0.99
N ARG A 55 12.61 3.38 1.90
CA ARG A 55 12.10 4.43 2.79
C ARG A 55 12.50 4.13 4.23
N LYS A 56 13.01 5.13 4.93
CA LYS A 56 13.26 5.07 6.37
C LYS A 56 12.47 6.17 7.06
N GLN A 57 11.69 5.82 8.07
CA GLN A 57 10.98 6.79 8.91
C GLN A 57 11.87 7.20 10.08
N TRP A 58 11.70 8.42 10.62
CA TRP A 58 12.40 8.94 11.79
C TRP A 58 13.92 8.80 11.68
N SER A 59 14.51 9.59 10.80
CA SER A 59 15.98 9.65 10.63
C SER A 59 16.67 9.93 11.97
N GLY A 60 17.72 9.14 12.28
CA GLY A 60 18.47 9.25 13.53
C GLY A 60 18.00 8.36 14.68
N ILE A 61 16.85 7.70 14.57
CA ILE A 61 16.37 6.74 15.58
C ILE A 61 16.88 5.33 15.23
N PRO A 62 17.57 4.62 16.15
CA PRO A 62 17.92 3.20 15.96
C PRO A 62 16.65 2.35 15.78
N ASP A 63 16.74 1.33 14.91
CA ASP A 63 15.64 0.41 14.60
C ASP A 63 14.32 1.07 14.13
N ALA A 64 14.41 2.30 13.62
CA ALA A 64 13.29 3.01 13.02
C ALA A 64 12.67 2.21 11.83
N PRO A 65 11.36 2.35 11.59
CA PRO A 65 10.69 1.66 10.50
C PRO A 65 11.39 1.87 9.16
N LYS A 66 11.60 0.77 8.44
CA LYS A 66 12.24 0.77 7.11
C LYS A 66 11.45 -0.11 6.16
N THR A 67 11.02 0.47 5.04
CA THR A 67 10.36 -0.26 3.95
C THR A 67 11.27 -0.25 2.72
N SER A 68 11.53 -1.43 2.16
CA SER A 68 12.27 -1.60 0.92
C SER A 68 11.37 -2.27 -0.10
N THR A 69 11.29 -1.72 -1.30
CA THR A 69 10.40 -2.16 -2.37
C THR A 69 11.20 -2.43 -3.64
N PHE A 70 10.93 -3.57 -4.23
CA PHE A 70 11.33 -3.94 -5.58
C PHE A 70 10.06 -4.27 -6.37
N SER A 71 9.90 -3.71 -7.57
CA SER A 71 8.80 -4.03 -8.47
C SER A 71 9.30 -4.04 -9.91
N LEU A 72 8.99 -5.11 -10.63
CA LEU A 72 9.30 -5.31 -12.03
C LEU A 72 8.00 -5.59 -12.77
N ASN A 73 7.70 -4.78 -13.77
CA ASN A 73 6.55 -4.95 -14.66
C ASN A 73 7.02 -5.21 -16.08
N ILE A 74 6.48 -6.24 -16.70
CA ILE A 74 6.90 -6.69 -18.04
C ILE A 74 5.66 -6.81 -18.92
N PRO A 75 5.53 -5.99 -19.99
CA PRO A 75 4.54 -6.22 -21.02
C PRO A 75 4.92 -7.46 -21.83
N LEU A 76 3.97 -8.37 -22.02
CA LEU A 76 4.11 -9.49 -22.94
C LEU A 76 3.44 -9.18 -24.26
N LYS A 77 3.68 -10.04 -25.26
CA LYS A 77 3.00 -9.91 -26.55
C LYS A 77 1.48 -10.03 -26.38
N GLY A 78 0.75 -9.17 -27.08
CA GLY A 78 -0.70 -9.11 -27.01
C GLY A 78 -1.22 -8.26 -25.86
N ALA A 79 -2.21 -8.79 -25.14
CA ALA A 79 -2.94 -8.06 -24.09
C ALA A 79 -2.49 -8.45 -22.66
N VAL A 80 -1.39 -9.17 -22.53
CA VAL A 80 -0.95 -9.77 -21.28
C VAL A 80 0.19 -8.96 -20.66
N GLY A 81 0.15 -8.79 -19.35
CA GLY A 81 1.24 -8.22 -18.55
C GLY A 81 1.60 -9.11 -17.36
N LEU A 82 2.86 -9.07 -16.98
CA LEU A 82 3.38 -9.74 -15.80
C LEU A 82 3.99 -8.72 -14.85
N GLY A 83 3.85 -8.99 -13.54
CA GLY A 83 4.50 -8.23 -12.48
C GLY A 83 5.16 -9.15 -11.47
N LEU A 84 6.30 -8.73 -10.96
CA LEU A 84 6.96 -9.32 -9.81
C LEU A 84 7.21 -8.22 -8.80
N SER A 85 6.81 -8.40 -7.56
CA SER A 85 7.13 -7.44 -6.51
C SER A 85 7.62 -8.12 -5.24
N VAL A 86 8.54 -7.44 -4.57
CA VAL A 86 9.05 -7.81 -3.25
C VAL A 86 9.00 -6.56 -2.38
N VAL A 87 8.25 -6.62 -1.30
CA VAL A 87 8.17 -5.54 -0.31
C VAL A 87 8.62 -6.08 1.03
N ASN A 88 9.65 -5.49 1.60
CA ASN A 88 10.14 -5.82 2.92
C ASN A 88 9.90 -4.63 3.85
N ASP A 89 9.13 -4.85 4.90
CA ASP A 89 8.81 -3.85 5.92
C ASP A 89 9.34 -4.31 7.27
N LYS A 90 10.28 -3.54 7.82
CA LYS A 90 10.90 -3.82 9.12
C LYS A 90 10.53 -2.74 10.10
N ILE A 91 9.91 -3.13 11.20
CA ILE A 91 9.51 -2.25 12.31
C ILE A 91 10.07 -2.83 13.59
N PHE A 92 11.13 -2.25 14.10
CA PHE A 92 11.83 -2.72 15.31
C PHE A 92 12.28 -4.19 15.17
N VAL A 93 11.72 -5.11 15.96
CA VAL A 93 12.03 -6.56 15.93
C VAL A 93 11.17 -7.34 14.95
N PHE A 94 10.13 -6.74 14.40
CA PHE A 94 9.21 -7.37 13.44
C PHE A 94 9.65 -7.09 12.02
N ASN A 95 9.63 -8.12 11.20
CA ASN A 95 9.92 -8.04 9.78
C ASN A 95 8.82 -8.75 9.00
N GLN A 96 8.27 -8.06 8.03
CA GLN A 96 7.31 -8.62 7.09
C GLN A 96 7.89 -8.52 5.68
N THR A 97 7.94 -9.64 4.98
CA THR A 97 8.31 -9.68 3.56
C THR A 97 7.14 -10.21 2.76
N VAL A 98 6.73 -9.46 1.76
CA VAL A 98 5.70 -9.85 0.79
C VAL A 98 6.37 -10.07 -0.55
N VAL A 99 6.24 -11.27 -1.10
CA VAL A 99 6.64 -11.59 -2.48
C VAL A 99 5.36 -11.83 -3.26
N ALA A 100 5.20 -11.16 -4.38
CA ALA A 100 3.99 -11.28 -5.18
C ALA A 100 4.30 -11.39 -6.68
N LEU A 101 3.48 -12.19 -7.34
CA LEU A 101 3.42 -12.34 -8.80
C LEU A 101 2.06 -11.83 -9.29
N ASP A 102 2.09 -10.95 -10.26
CA ASP A 102 0.93 -10.36 -10.90
C ASP A 102 0.78 -10.88 -12.32
N PHE A 103 -0.43 -11.22 -12.68
CA PHE A 103 -0.84 -11.49 -14.05
C PHE A 103 -1.96 -10.53 -14.41
N SER A 104 -1.84 -9.86 -15.54
CA SER A 104 -2.86 -8.93 -16.03
C SER A 104 -3.28 -9.24 -17.46
N TYR A 105 -4.50 -8.86 -17.78
CA TYR A 105 -5.07 -8.97 -19.12
C TYR A 105 -5.79 -7.67 -19.48
N LYS A 106 -5.50 -7.14 -20.68
CA LYS A 106 -6.09 -5.93 -21.25
C LYS A 106 -7.15 -6.27 -22.27
N LEU A 107 -8.35 -5.78 -22.09
CA LEU A 107 -9.45 -5.87 -23.05
C LEU A 107 -9.77 -4.48 -23.60
N LYS A 108 -9.66 -4.30 -24.91
CA LYS A 108 -10.11 -3.06 -25.56
C LYS A 108 -11.62 -2.96 -25.51
N MET A 109 -12.15 -1.96 -24.80
CA MET A 109 -13.59 -1.67 -24.76
C MET A 109 -14.02 -0.75 -25.90
N SER A 110 -13.21 0.26 -26.20
CA SER A 110 -13.45 1.22 -27.26
C SER A 110 -12.12 1.68 -27.88
N ARG A 111 -12.15 2.75 -28.69
CA ARG A 111 -10.92 3.33 -29.24
C ARG A 111 -10.01 3.89 -28.13
N ASP A 112 -10.63 4.48 -27.11
CA ASP A 112 -9.95 5.30 -26.09
C ASP A 112 -10.01 4.67 -24.69
N HIS A 113 -10.67 3.52 -24.50
CA HIS A 113 -10.84 2.88 -23.19
C HIS A 113 -10.39 1.43 -23.23
N ASP A 114 -9.49 1.10 -22.32
CA ASP A 114 -9.03 -0.24 -22.01
C ASP A 114 -9.61 -0.69 -20.65
N LEU A 115 -10.13 -1.91 -20.61
CA LEU A 115 -10.54 -2.59 -19.39
C LEU A 115 -9.45 -3.58 -19.02
N LEU A 116 -8.88 -3.42 -17.84
CA LEU A 116 -7.81 -4.25 -17.32
C LEU A 116 -8.35 -5.18 -16.23
N PHE A 117 -7.92 -6.42 -16.27
CA PHE A 117 -8.13 -7.40 -15.19
C PHE A 117 -6.79 -7.88 -14.66
N GLY A 118 -6.73 -8.22 -13.38
CA GLY A 118 -5.50 -8.75 -12.81
C GLY A 118 -5.74 -9.71 -11.67
N ILE A 119 -4.82 -10.66 -11.55
CA ILE A 119 -4.76 -11.62 -10.44
C ILE A 119 -3.37 -11.50 -9.83
N LYS A 120 -3.29 -11.45 -8.49
CA LYS A 120 -2.05 -11.46 -7.72
C LYS A 120 -1.99 -12.71 -6.86
N ALA A 121 -0.91 -13.46 -6.99
CA ALA A 121 -0.54 -14.51 -6.04
C ALA A 121 0.58 -13.97 -5.16
N LYS A 122 0.42 -14.01 -3.83
CA LYS A 122 1.42 -13.48 -2.90
C LYS A 122 1.68 -14.40 -1.72
N GLY A 123 2.93 -14.38 -1.25
CA GLY A 123 3.38 -15.00 -0.02
C GLY A 123 3.79 -13.93 0.99
N ASN A 124 3.14 -13.92 2.15
CA ASN A 124 3.49 -13.05 3.26
C ASN A 124 4.35 -13.84 4.26
N MET A 125 5.58 -13.40 4.47
CA MET A 125 6.51 -13.96 5.45
C MET A 125 6.62 -13.00 6.62
N TYR A 126 6.27 -13.46 7.82
CA TYR A 126 6.36 -12.70 9.06
C TYR A 126 7.45 -13.31 9.92
N SER A 127 8.40 -12.51 10.37
CA SER A 127 9.40 -12.91 11.35
C SER A 127 9.51 -11.89 12.47
N GLY A 128 9.75 -12.37 13.70
CA GLY A 128 9.93 -11.52 14.87
C GLY A 128 10.98 -12.11 15.80
N SER A 129 12.04 -11.34 16.09
CA SER A 129 13.11 -11.71 17.04
C SER A 129 12.77 -11.13 18.41
N ILE A 130 11.90 -11.80 19.13
CA ILE A 130 11.39 -11.35 20.44
C ILE A 130 12.48 -11.43 21.53
N ASP A 131 13.51 -12.27 21.31
CA ASP A 131 14.71 -12.39 22.16
C ASP A 131 15.47 -11.07 22.38
N LYS A 132 15.30 -10.10 21.49
CA LYS A 132 15.88 -8.75 21.60
C LYS A 132 15.08 -7.80 22.49
N ILE A 133 13.89 -8.18 22.90
CA ILE A 133 13.05 -7.38 23.79
C ILE A 133 13.48 -7.64 25.25
N ARG A 134 14.03 -6.64 25.91
CA ARG A 134 14.25 -6.71 27.37
C ARG A 134 12.91 -6.62 28.09
N THR A 135 12.42 -7.74 28.58
CA THR A 135 11.23 -7.81 29.42
C THR A 135 11.60 -7.65 30.89
N ALA A 136 10.71 -7.07 31.69
CA ALA A 136 10.90 -6.92 33.12
C ALA A 136 11.01 -8.28 33.86
N GLN A 137 10.47 -9.34 33.26
CA GLN A 137 10.62 -10.74 33.70
C GLN A 137 11.38 -11.52 32.63
N SER A 138 12.61 -11.90 32.94
CA SER A 138 13.55 -12.53 32.01
C SER A 138 13.20 -13.98 31.58
N ASN A 139 12.06 -14.55 31.98
CA ASN A 139 11.66 -15.93 31.68
C ASN A 139 10.17 -16.07 31.33
N ASP A 140 9.55 -15.08 30.68
CA ASP A 140 8.18 -15.25 30.21
C ASP A 140 8.18 -16.12 28.95
N ALA A 141 7.61 -17.34 29.10
CA ALA A 141 7.49 -18.33 28.04
C ALA A 141 6.74 -17.83 26.78
N LEU A 142 5.95 -16.76 26.91
CA LEU A 142 5.26 -16.13 25.79
C LEU A 142 6.20 -15.38 24.84
N PHE A 143 7.36 -14.95 25.34
CA PHE A 143 8.37 -14.20 24.59
C PHE A 143 9.57 -15.05 24.13
N SER A 144 9.57 -16.36 24.40
CA SER A 144 10.68 -17.25 24.05
C SER A 144 10.54 -17.91 22.69
N VAL A 145 9.41 -17.78 22.01
CA VAL A 145 9.17 -18.43 20.71
C VAL A 145 9.33 -17.43 19.57
N PRO A 146 10.32 -17.61 18.66
CA PRO A 146 10.44 -16.76 17.49
C PRO A 146 9.20 -16.90 16.61
N ILE A 147 8.67 -15.76 16.15
CA ILE A 147 7.55 -15.74 15.22
C ILE A 147 8.11 -15.94 13.82
N ASN A 148 7.83 -17.09 13.20
CA ASN A 148 8.09 -17.33 11.79
C ASN A 148 6.81 -17.90 11.17
N LYS A 149 6.14 -17.12 10.34
CA LYS A 149 4.91 -17.53 9.68
C LYS A 149 4.98 -17.21 8.19
N PHE A 150 4.53 -18.16 7.40
CA PHE A 150 4.29 -17.99 5.97
C PHE A 150 2.79 -18.06 5.71
N ASN A 151 2.25 -17.07 5.00
CA ASN A 151 0.83 -16.99 4.69
C ASN A 151 0.63 -16.70 3.20
N PRO A 152 0.28 -17.72 2.39
CA PRO A 152 -0.07 -17.51 0.99
C PRO A 152 -1.43 -16.81 0.88
N ASN A 153 -1.58 -15.92 -0.10
CA ASN A 153 -2.82 -15.23 -0.36
C ASN A 153 -2.99 -14.90 -1.85
N PHE A 154 -4.22 -14.60 -2.25
CA PHE A 154 -4.58 -14.16 -3.58
C PHE A 154 -5.34 -12.86 -3.52
N SER A 155 -5.31 -12.15 -4.64
CA SER A 155 -6.01 -10.88 -4.78
C SER A 155 -6.42 -10.71 -6.24
N ILE A 156 -7.49 -9.97 -6.47
CA ILE A 156 -8.01 -9.67 -7.80
C ILE A 156 -8.20 -8.18 -7.98
N GLY A 157 -8.05 -7.72 -9.21
CA GLY A 157 -8.22 -6.32 -9.54
C GLY A 157 -8.81 -6.11 -10.90
N ALA A 158 -9.46 -4.97 -11.05
CA ALA A 158 -9.94 -4.46 -12.32
C ALA A 158 -9.66 -2.98 -12.41
N ALA A 159 -9.46 -2.46 -13.63
CA ALA A 159 -9.30 -1.04 -13.88
C ALA A 159 -9.86 -0.67 -15.24
N ILE A 160 -10.37 0.55 -15.36
CA ILE A 160 -10.67 1.21 -16.62
C ILE A 160 -9.62 2.28 -16.81
N VAL A 161 -8.99 2.28 -17.98
CA VAL A 161 -7.91 3.21 -18.31
C VAL A 161 -8.25 3.92 -19.61
N HIS A 162 -8.13 5.22 -19.56
CA HIS A 162 -8.15 6.15 -20.69
C HIS A 162 -6.78 6.83 -20.79
N GLU A 163 -6.50 7.57 -21.83
CA GLU A 163 -5.26 8.33 -21.98
C GLU A 163 -5.06 9.32 -20.83
N ASP A 164 -6.13 10.02 -20.42
CA ASP A 164 -6.08 11.06 -19.40
C ASP A 164 -6.43 10.59 -18.00
N TYR A 165 -7.12 9.47 -17.83
CA TYR A 165 -7.59 9.05 -16.50
C TYR A 165 -7.64 7.54 -16.35
N TYR A 166 -7.65 7.13 -15.10
CA TYR A 166 -7.92 5.74 -14.74
C TYR A 166 -8.82 5.66 -13.50
N THR A 167 -9.56 4.57 -13.40
CA THR A 167 -10.25 4.17 -12.17
C THR A 167 -10.03 2.69 -11.93
N HIS A 168 -9.99 2.27 -10.67
CA HIS A 168 -9.72 0.89 -10.36
C HIS A 168 -10.42 0.40 -9.10
N LEU A 169 -10.66 -0.90 -9.08
CA LEU A 169 -11.13 -1.68 -7.93
C LEU A 169 -10.15 -2.82 -7.68
N TYR A 170 -9.81 -3.04 -6.42
CA TYR A 170 -8.92 -4.12 -6.01
C TYR A 170 -9.43 -4.75 -4.71
N ILE A 171 -9.50 -6.07 -4.70
CA ILE A 171 -9.89 -6.87 -3.53
C ILE A 171 -8.69 -7.70 -3.13
N ASP A 172 -8.19 -7.41 -1.94
CA ASP A 172 -7.00 -8.06 -1.37
C ASP A 172 -7.40 -9.09 -0.31
N ASN A 173 -6.48 -10.03 -0.04
CA ASN A 173 -6.59 -11.05 1.01
C ASN A 173 -7.85 -11.92 0.85
N LEU A 174 -7.99 -12.55 -0.32
CA LEU A 174 -9.10 -13.48 -0.61
C LEU A 174 -9.07 -14.74 0.24
N LEU A 175 -7.87 -15.14 0.73
CA LEU A 175 -7.73 -16.25 1.66
C LEU A 175 -7.64 -15.74 3.10
N THR A 176 -8.04 -16.60 4.04
CA THR A 176 -7.97 -16.30 5.48
C THR A 176 -6.53 -16.06 5.92
N ASP A 177 -6.30 -14.98 6.65
CA ASP A 177 -4.99 -14.65 7.21
C ASP A 177 -4.89 -15.14 8.66
N ASN A 178 -4.05 -16.14 8.91
CA ASN A 178 -3.82 -16.75 10.22
C ASN A 178 -2.76 -15.98 11.05
N ARG A 179 -2.62 -14.66 10.86
CA ARG A 179 -1.60 -13.83 11.55
C ARG A 179 -1.65 -13.94 13.08
N TYR A 180 -2.82 -14.14 13.66
CA TYR A 180 -3.07 -14.01 15.10
C TYR A 180 -3.40 -15.32 15.82
N GLU A 181 -3.14 -16.49 15.24
CA GLU A 181 -3.32 -17.76 15.97
C GLU A 181 -2.23 -17.97 17.04
N LEU A 182 -2.27 -17.20 18.10
CA LEU A 182 -1.79 -17.59 19.41
C LEU A 182 -2.94 -18.32 20.14
N LYS A 183 -3.04 -19.67 19.94
CA LYS A 183 -3.79 -20.63 20.77
C LYS A 183 -5.20 -20.26 21.29
N ARG A 184 -5.93 -19.33 20.70
CA ARG A 184 -7.36 -19.15 21.00
C ARG A 184 -8.18 -19.49 19.77
N LYS A 185 -9.17 -20.38 19.94
CA LYS A 185 -10.26 -20.68 18.99
C LYS A 185 -11.09 -19.42 18.70
N SER A 186 -10.51 -18.44 18.05
CA SER A 186 -11.24 -17.33 17.48
C SER A 186 -11.73 -17.78 16.12
N LYS A 187 -13.04 -17.71 15.87
CA LYS A 187 -13.65 -17.93 14.56
C LYS A 187 -12.90 -17.07 13.55
N ASN A 188 -12.14 -17.70 12.65
CA ASN A 188 -11.42 -17.01 11.58
C ASN A 188 -12.41 -16.15 10.79
N LYS A 189 -12.35 -14.84 10.93
CA LYS A 189 -13.00 -13.92 10.02
C LYS A 189 -12.01 -13.55 8.93
N ASN A 190 -12.41 -13.75 7.67
CA ASN A 190 -11.69 -13.23 6.53
C ASN A 190 -11.78 -11.69 6.59
N HIS A 191 -10.67 -11.02 6.73
CA HIS A 191 -10.63 -9.56 6.65
C HIS A 191 -10.31 -9.16 5.21
N TYR A 192 -11.34 -8.98 4.41
CA TYR A 192 -11.17 -8.44 3.05
C TYR A 192 -10.69 -7.00 3.12
N ASN A 193 -9.78 -6.67 2.24
CA ASN A 193 -9.33 -5.31 2.02
C ASN A 193 -9.74 -4.88 0.61
N VAL A 194 -10.67 -3.94 0.53
CA VAL A 194 -11.19 -3.40 -0.73
C VAL A 194 -10.60 -2.01 -0.95
N ASN A 195 -9.98 -1.82 -2.09
CA ASN A 195 -9.40 -0.55 -2.50
C ASN A 195 -10.09 -0.06 -3.77
N ILE A 196 -10.51 1.19 -3.76
CA ILE A 196 -11.11 1.88 -4.91
C ILE A 196 -10.32 3.16 -5.11
N GLY A 197 -9.89 3.43 -6.32
CA GLY A 197 -9.12 4.63 -6.61
C GLY A 197 -9.21 5.06 -8.05
N GLY A 198 -8.59 6.20 -8.32
CA GLY A 198 -8.49 6.76 -9.65
C GLY A 198 -7.65 8.01 -9.67
N GLY A 199 -7.27 8.42 -10.86
CA GLY A 199 -6.49 9.63 -11.08
C GLY A 199 -6.82 10.23 -12.45
N TYR A 200 -6.50 11.50 -12.59
CA TYR A 200 -6.64 12.26 -13.82
C TYR A 200 -5.33 12.97 -14.14
N THR A 201 -4.88 12.90 -15.38
CA THR A 201 -3.65 13.54 -15.85
C THR A 201 -4.00 14.83 -16.62
N PHE A 202 -3.60 15.95 -16.07
CA PHE A 202 -3.68 17.25 -16.74
C PHE A 202 -2.37 17.55 -17.46
N GLU A 203 -2.42 17.76 -18.75
CA GLU A 203 -1.30 18.29 -19.52
C GLU A 203 -1.24 19.82 -19.34
N LEU A 204 -0.31 20.29 -18.51
CA LEU A 204 -0.14 21.73 -18.26
C LEU A 204 0.57 22.41 -19.43
N ASN A 205 1.52 21.71 -20.04
CA ASN A 205 2.21 22.07 -21.28
C ASN A 205 2.94 20.85 -21.85
N GLU A 206 3.69 20.99 -22.95
CA GLU A 206 4.43 19.90 -23.62
C GLU A 206 5.45 19.19 -22.72
N THR A 207 5.86 19.79 -21.61
CA THR A 207 6.90 19.24 -20.72
C THR A 207 6.41 18.93 -19.31
N LEU A 208 5.19 19.33 -18.94
CA LEU A 208 4.67 19.21 -17.58
C LEU A 208 3.30 18.54 -17.59
N LYS A 209 3.19 17.42 -16.89
CA LYS A 209 1.92 16.72 -16.65
C LYS A 209 1.67 16.61 -15.15
N LEU A 210 0.47 16.95 -14.71
CA LEU A 210 0.05 16.90 -13.31
C LEU A 210 -1.01 15.80 -13.14
N THR A 211 -0.76 14.84 -12.27
CA THR A 211 -1.67 13.72 -12.03
C THR A 211 -2.12 13.67 -10.57
N PRO A 212 -3.21 14.36 -10.20
CA PRO A 212 -3.90 14.10 -8.94
C PRO A 212 -4.56 12.72 -8.96
N SER A 213 -4.55 12.05 -7.80
CA SER A 213 -5.20 10.76 -7.62
C SER A 213 -5.72 10.59 -6.20
N VAL A 214 -6.73 9.72 -6.06
CA VAL A 214 -7.35 9.38 -4.78
C VAL A 214 -7.42 7.86 -4.66
N LEU A 215 -7.13 7.35 -3.47
CA LEU A 215 -7.28 5.95 -3.10
C LEU A 215 -8.09 5.86 -1.81
N VAL A 216 -9.19 5.13 -1.86
CA VAL A 216 -10.04 4.80 -0.71
C VAL A 216 -9.83 3.35 -0.36
N ARG A 217 -9.54 3.07 0.91
CA ARG A 217 -9.31 1.72 1.42
C ARG A 217 -10.34 1.38 2.48
N PHE A 218 -11.02 0.27 2.28
CA PHE A 218 -11.93 -0.34 3.24
C PHE A 218 -11.33 -1.65 3.74
N ILE A 219 -11.11 -1.74 5.04
CA ILE A 219 -10.63 -2.94 5.72
C ILE A 219 -11.65 -3.31 6.76
N GLU A 220 -12.14 -4.55 6.76
CA GLU A 220 -13.13 -5.01 7.75
C GLU A 220 -12.57 -4.86 9.17
N GLY A 221 -13.32 -4.18 10.02
CA GLY A 221 -12.93 -3.92 11.41
C GLY A 221 -12.01 -2.72 11.62
N ALA A 222 -11.75 -1.95 10.56
CA ALA A 222 -10.94 -0.74 10.60
C ALA A 222 -11.72 0.49 10.08
N PRO A 223 -11.42 1.71 10.53
CA PRO A 223 -11.98 2.91 9.93
C PRO A 223 -11.62 3.03 8.45
N LEU A 224 -12.52 3.65 7.68
CA LEU A 224 -12.24 4.00 6.29
C LEU A 224 -11.01 4.91 6.22
N SER A 225 -10.10 4.61 5.34
CA SER A 225 -8.93 5.45 5.08
C SER A 225 -8.91 5.92 3.63
N PHE A 226 -8.41 7.12 3.40
CA PHE A 226 -8.21 7.63 2.06
C PHE A 226 -6.87 8.36 1.93
N ASP A 227 -6.29 8.23 0.77
CA ASP A 227 -5.05 8.88 0.38
C ASP A 227 -5.34 9.81 -0.80
N VAL A 228 -4.83 11.02 -0.73
CA VAL A 228 -4.82 11.96 -1.84
C VAL A 228 -3.38 12.16 -2.28
N ASN A 229 -3.13 12.00 -3.56
CA ASN A 229 -1.79 12.13 -4.11
C ASN A 229 -1.79 13.06 -5.30
N THR A 230 -0.65 13.67 -5.55
CA THR A 230 -0.42 14.46 -6.75
C THR A 230 0.99 14.23 -7.22
N VAL A 231 1.16 13.85 -8.48
CA VAL A 231 2.46 13.67 -9.12
C VAL A 231 2.61 14.68 -10.24
N LEU A 232 3.70 15.44 -10.22
CA LEU A 232 4.15 16.30 -11.30
C LEU A 232 5.23 15.56 -12.09
N ASN A 233 4.94 15.23 -13.34
CA ASN A 233 5.90 14.69 -14.28
C ASN A 233 6.53 15.83 -15.07
N ILE A 234 7.87 15.84 -15.16
CA ILE A 234 8.68 16.86 -15.82
C ILE A 234 9.47 16.21 -16.93
N LYS A 235 9.15 16.54 -18.19
CA LYS A 235 9.81 16.06 -19.41
C LYS A 235 9.86 14.53 -19.52
N GLU A 236 8.93 13.83 -18.89
CA GLU A 236 8.87 12.36 -18.80
C GLU A 236 10.13 11.72 -18.16
N LEU A 237 10.99 12.55 -17.55
CA LEU A 237 12.25 12.12 -16.93
C LEU A 237 12.19 12.16 -15.40
N TYR A 238 11.53 13.16 -14.85
CA TYR A 238 11.48 13.36 -13.40
C TYR A 238 10.04 13.37 -12.90
N ASN A 239 9.81 12.71 -11.77
CA ASN A 239 8.53 12.74 -11.08
C ASN A 239 8.72 13.30 -9.67
N VAL A 240 7.95 14.33 -9.35
CA VAL A 240 7.88 14.89 -8.00
C VAL A 240 6.46 14.70 -7.49
N GLY A 241 6.30 14.03 -6.36
CA GLY A 241 5.00 13.69 -5.82
C GLY A 241 4.81 14.18 -4.39
N MET A 242 3.58 14.55 -4.07
CA MET A 242 3.12 14.81 -2.71
C MET A 242 1.94 13.91 -2.41
N SER A 243 1.98 13.28 -1.23
CA SER A 243 0.94 12.38 -0.75
C SER A 243 0.44 12.81 0.61
N TYR A 244 -0.86 12.81 0.79
CA TYR A 244 -1.53 12.99 2.06
C TYR A 244 -2.39 11.78 2.37
N SER A 245 -2.09 11.11 3.48
CA SER A 245 -2.88 9.99 3.98
C SER A 245 -3.68 10.42 5.19
N TRP A 246 -4.99 10.28 5.15
CA TRP A 246 -5.86 10.53 6.28
C TRP A 246 -5.48 9.62 7.44
N ASN A 247 -5.18 10.18 8.59
CA ASN A 247 -4.69 9.56 9.83
C ASN A 247 -3.20 9.14 9.87
N ASN A 248 -2.39 9.30 8.82
CA ASN A 248 -1.03 8.80 8.86
C ASN A 248 0.06 9.87 8.66
N SER A 249 0.08 10.59 7.54
CA SER A 249 1.21 11.49 7.27
C SER A 249 1.07 12.30 5.98
N VAL A 250 1.83 13.38 5.90
CA VAL A 250 2.18 14.06 4.64
C VAL A 250 3.54 13.56 4.19
N GLN A 251 3.69 13.22 2.90
CA GLN A 251 4.93 12.71 2.33
C GLN A 251 5.28 13.47 1.05
N LEU A 252 6.58 13.74 0.87
CA LEU A 252 7.14 14.26 -0.37
C LEU A 252 8.01 13.17 -0.99
N ASN A 253 7.80 12.91 -2.28
CA ASN A 253 8.51 11.87 -3.03
C ASN A 253 9.09 12.47 -4.30
N SER A 254 10.25 11.96 -4.74
CA SER A 254 10.86 12.28 -6.04
C SER A 254 11.45 11.02 -6.66
N LEU A 255 11.30 10.89 -7.95
CA LEU A 255 11.89 9.83 -8.81
C LEU A 255 12.49 10.46 -10.06
#